data_dc1188749367e683f45ab28df475ff3b
#
_entry.id   dc1188749367e683f45ab28df475ff3b
#
_cell.length_a   1.000
_cell.length_b   1.000
_cell.length_c   1.000
_cell.angle_alpha   90.00
_cell.angle_beta   90.00
_cell.angle_gamma   90.00
#
_symmetry.space_group_name_H-M   'P 1'
#
loop_
_entity.id
_entity.type
_entity.pdbx_description
1 polymer ?
#
loop_
_entity_poly.entity_id
_entity_poly.type
_entity_poly.pdbx_seq_one_letter_code
_entity_poly.pdbx_strand_id
1 'polypeptide(L)'
;NRFQLWNAVLVSIISGVALLLRFGAMGWAEYKPRFLKHIGIAVVLGLLLAYLFSLWIQLPSWQYIVLLIAASFGIVSNIDYMINFAKGKLTSMASAFAHGGFALMLVGIMVSGLNKRTLSENRFAQEGLAEGLDVGNNAFLIKDLPMFMNNYWVTYKSDTLEGLTRKYEVEFVKVSETGDTLEHFTTYPNILYDRELTKVATANPNTKRYLDRDVFTFISGLPPEQQDRANLEKIDSSLQYKLHFLAPGATTKAGSYSITLDSIMLGTKHKEYDPEEDDLVLSGT
;
A
#
# COMPACT_ATOMS: atom_id res chain seq x y z
N ASN A 1 10.86 -2.97 11.69
CA ASN A 1 11.39 -4.21 12.25
C ASN A 1 12.93 -4.23 12.21
N ARG A 2 13.57 -3.52 13.15
CA ARG A 2 15.04 -3.34 13.18
C ARG A 2 15.80 -4.66 13.30
N PHE A 3 15.25 -5.63 14.03
CA PHE A 3 15.88 -6.94 14.22
C PHE A 3 15.99 -7.73 12.90
N GLN A 4 14.94 -7.76 12.09
CA GLN A 4 14.96 -8.45 10.80
C GLN A 4 15.95 -7.84 9.82
N LEU A 5 16.13 -6.52 9.86
CA LEU A 5 17.10 -5.83 9.02
C LEU A 5 18.53 -6.24 9.34
N TRP A 6 18.89 -6.37 10.62
CA TRP A 6 20.21 -6.86 11.03
C TRP A 6 20.43 -8.33 10.68
N ASN A 7 19.38 -9.17 10.77
CA ASN A 7 19.47 -10.54 10.27
C ASN A 7 19.74 -10.60 8.78
N ALA A 8 19.10 -9.75 7.99
CA ALA A 8 19.32 -9.65 6.55
C ALA A 8 20.75 -9.22 6.21
N VAL A 9 21.31 -8.25 6.95
CA VAL A 9 22.72 -7.84 6.85
C VAL A 9 23.65 -9.01 7.14
N LEU A 10 23.44 -9.70 8.26
CA LEU A 10 24.25 -10.83 8.69
C LEU A 10 24.26 -11.96 7.63
N VAL A 11 23.07 -12.35 7.16
CA VAL A 11 22.93 -13.42 6.16
C VAL A 11 23.60 -13.01 4.84
N SER A 12 23.47 -11.75 4.41
CA SER A 12 24.14 -11.24 3.20
C SER A 12 25.68 -11.33 3.31
N ILE A 13 26.23 -10.95 4.47
CA ILE A 13 27.66 -11.01 4.71
C ILE A 13 28.15 -12.47 4.74
N ILE A 14 27.48 -13.35 5.49
CA ILE A 14 27.86 -14.78 5.58
C ILE A 14 27.80 -15.43 4.20
N SER A 15 26.76 -15.18 3.43
CA SER A 15 26.56 -15.68 2.07
C SER A 15 27.69 -15.26 1.11
N GLY A 16 28.14 -14.00 1.19
CA GLY A 16 29.28 -13.51 0.42
C GLY A 16 30.61 -14.11 0.88
N VAL A 17 30.84 -14.20 2.19
CA VAL A 17 32.07 -14.76 2.76
C VAL A 17 32.21 -16.25 2.46
N ALA A 18 31.14 -17.03 2.57
CA ALA A 18 31.14 -18.47 2.36
C ALA A 18 31.66 -18.86 0.97
N LEU A 19 31.36 -18.10 -0.06
CA LEU A 19 31.83 -18.36 -1.41
C LEU A 19 33.24 -17.85 -1.72
N LEU A 20 33.74 -16.91 -0.94
CA LEU A 20 35.13 -16.48 -1.03
C LEU A 20 36.10 -17.46 -0.37
N LEU A 21 35.60 -18.24 0.62
CA LEU A 21 36.34 -19.31 1.24
C LEU A 21 36.41 -20.51 0.31
N ARG A 22 37.60 -20.87 -0.11
CA ARG A 22 37.83 -22.06 -0.92
C ARG A 22 37.68 -23.32 -0.08
N PHE A 23 37.12 -24.37 -0.68
CA PHE A 23 37.26 -25.73 -0.17
C PHE A 23 38.73 -26.14 -0.23
N GLY A 24 39.43 -26.18 0.89
CA GLY A 24 40.84 -26.45 0.98
C GLY A 24 41.57 -25.38 1.83
N ALA A 25 42.78 -25.66 2.28
CA ALA A 25 43.53 -24.74 3.12
C ALA A 25 43.99 -23.50 2.33
N MET A 26 43.20 -22.41 2.44
CA MET A 26 43.61 -21.10 1.94
C MET A 26 44.19 -20.31 3.14
N GLY A 27 45.47 -19.88 3.02
CA GLY A 27 46.08 -19.04 4.04
C GLY A 27 45.46 -17.65 4.09
N TRP A 28 45.46 -17.04 5.30
CA TRP A 28 44.96 -15.68 5.49
C TRP A 28 45.63 -14.64 4.58
N ALA A 29 46.91 -14.82 4.26
CA ALA A 29 47.66 -13.94 3.37
C ALA A 29 47.10 -13.93 1.92
N GLU A 30 46.59 -15.09 1.47
CA GLU A 30 45.98 -15.23 0.11
C GLU A 30 44.53 -14.75 0.10
N TYR A 31 43.79 -14.99 1.19
CA TYR A 31 42.37 -14.59 1.36
C TYR A 31 42.18 -13.10 1.52
N LYS A 32 42.99 -12.44 2.35
CA LYS A 32 42.86 -11.04 2.75
C LYS A 32 42.77 -10.05 1.58
N PRO A 33 43.67 -10.05 0.58
CA PRO A 33 43.61 -9.06 -0.49
C PRO A 33 42.36 -9.23 -1.36
N ARG A 34 41.91 -10.46 -1.54
CA ARG A 34 40.70 -10.77 -2.28
C ARG A 34 39.46 -10.28 -1.55
N PHE A 35 39.36 -10.58 -0.26
CA PHE A 35 38.28 -10.14 0.61
C PHE A 35 38.19 -8.61 0.67
N LEU A 36 39.32 -7.92 0.85
CA LEU A 36 39.36 -6.46 0.88
C LEU A 36 38.94 -5.82 -0.46
N LYS A 37 39.32 -6.42 -1.57
CA LYS A 37 38.88 -5.98 -2.90
C LYS A 37 37.35 -6.05 -3.04
N HIS A 38 36.74 -7.17 -2.62
CA HIS A 38 35.28 -7.34 -2.71
C HIS A 38 34.55 -6.38 -1.77
N ILE A 39 35.05 -6.15 -0.56
CA ILE A 39 34.50 -5.15 0.34
C ILE A 39 34.58 -3.75 -0.28
N GLY A 40 35.72 -3.37 -0.85
CA GLY A 40 35.89 -2.08 -1.50
C GLY A 40 34.88 -1.85 -2.63
N ILE A 41 34.73 -2.84 -3.53
CA ILE A 41 33.73 -2.78 -4.61
C ILE A 41 32.30 -2.73 -4.03
N ALA A 42 32.01 -3.52 -3.02
CA ALA A 42 30.69 -3.57 -2.38
C ALA A 42 30.32 -2.24 -1.71
N VAL A 43 31.27 -1.59 -1.04
CA VAL A 43 31.05 -0.27 -0.42
C VAL A 43 30.72 0.78 -1.51
N VAL A 44 31.53 0.83 -2.57
CA VAL A 44 31.28 1.77 -3.68
C VAL A 44 29.92 1.49 -4.33
N LEU A 45 29.60 0.24 -4.64
CA LEU A 45 28.33 -0.14 -5.24
C LEU A 45 27.16 0.12 -4.30
N GLY A 46 27.28 -0.23 -3.02
CA GLY A 46 26.24 -0.01 -2.02
C GLY A 46 25.94 1.47 -1.80
N LEU A 47 26.97 2.31 -1.76
CA LEU A 47 26.80 3.77 -1.65
C LEU A 47 26.19 4.37 -2.92
N LEU A 48 26.60 3.88 -4.10
CA LEU A 48 26.00 4.28 -5.37
C LEU A 48 24.51 3.93 -5.43
N LEU A 49 24.15 2.71 -5.04
CA LEU A 49 22.75 2.28 -4.96
C LEU A 49 21.97 3.11 -3.93
N ALA A 50 22.56 3.41 -2.77
CA ALA A 50 21.94 4.25 -1.75
C ALA A 50 21.66 5.66 -2.31
N TYR A 51 22.60 6.23 -3.04
CA TYR A 51 22.42 7.53 -3.71
C TYR A 51 21.31 7.45 -4.78
N LEU A 52 21.34 6.47 -5.67
CA LEU A 52 20.33 6.31 -6.72
C LEU A 52 18.92 6.11 -6.12
N PHE A 53 18.79 5.29 -5.09
CA PHE A 53 17.50 5.07 -4.44
C PHE A 53 17.03 6.32 -3.68
N SER A 54 17.93 7.11 -3.10
CA SER A 54 17.57 8.35 -2.40
C SER A 54 16.93 9.40 -3.31
N LEU A 55 17.11 9.30 -4.63
CA LEU A 55 16.45 10.17 -5.60
C LEU A 55 14.92 9.94 -5.69
N TRP A 56 14.47 8.74 -5.33
CA TRP A 56 13.04 8.35 -5.44
C TRP A 56 12.43 7.87 -4.13
N ILE A 57 13.25 7.38 -3.19
CA ILE A 57 12.81 6.76 -1.94
C ILE A 57 13.57 7.41 -0.79
N GLN A 58 12.84 7.82 0.24
CA GLN A 58 13.48 8.28 1.47
C GLN A 58 14.03 7.08 2.23
N LEU A 59 15.34 7.07 2.46
CA LEU A 59 16.00 6.08 3.31
C LEU A 59 15.88 6.56 4.77
N PRO A 60 15.01 5.98 5.60
CA PRO A 60 14.68 6.55 6.91
C PRO A 60 15.78 6.36 7.96
N SER A 61 16.80 5.54 7.68
CA SER A 61 17.91 5.31 8.60
C SER A 61 19.14 4.74 7.92
N TRP A 62 20.31 4.95 8.52
CA TRP A 62 21.61 4.48 8.02
C TRP A 62 21.74 2.95 7.90
N GLN A 63 20.92 2.20 8.63
CA GLN A 63 20.90 0.73 8.60
C GLN A 63 20.54 0.21 7.20
N TYR A 64 19.72 0.94 6.42
CA TYR A 64 19.40 0.56 5.04
C TYR A 64 20.62 0.70 4.11
N ILE A 65 21.49 1.68 4.37
CA ILE A 65 22.76 1.83 3.63
C ILE A 65 23.67 0.62 3.94
N VAL A 66 23.75 0.22 5.21
CA VAL A 66 24.52 -0.98 5.60
C VAL A 66 23.96 -2.23 4.93
N LEU A 67 22.64 -2.37 4.83
CA LEU A 67 22.01 -3.49 4.10
C LEU A 67 22.39 -3.48 2.62
N LEU A 68 22.36 -2.32 1.97
CA LEU A 68 22.75 -2.19 0.57
C LEU A 68 24.21 -2.58 0.35
N ILE A 69 25.12 -2.16 1.23
CA ILE A 69 26.53 -2.54 1.16
C ILE A 69 26.70 -4.05 1.38
N ALA A 70 26.02 -4.62 2.36
CA ALA A 70 26.07 -6.06 2.64
C ALA A 70 25.49 -6.90 1.49
N ALA A 71 24.34 -6.49 0.93
CA ALA A 71 23.76 -7.15 -0.23
C ALA A 71 24.64 -7.02 -1.46
N SER A 72 25.24 -5.84 -1.70
CA SER A 72 26.23 -5.63 -2.78
C SER A 72 27.46 -6.54 -2.61
N PHE A 73 27.94 -6.71 -1.38
CA PHE A 73 29.02 -7.66 -1.10
C PHE A 73 28.63 -9.11 -1.45
N GLY A 74 27.41 -9.52 -1.06
CA GLY A 74 26.87 -10.82 -1.46
C GLY A 74 26.82 -10.98 -2.99
N ILE A 75 26.29 -10.00 -3.70
CA ILE A 75 26.18 -10.04 -5.17
C ILE A 75 27.56 -10.11 -5.82
N VAL A 76 28.47 -9.20 -5.47
CA VAL A 76 29.82 -9.11 -6.07
C VAL A 76 30.62 -10.39 -5.81
N SER A 77 30.56 -10.94 -4.60
CA SER A 77 31.24 -12.18 -4.26
C SER A 77 30.72 -13.38 -5.04
N ASN A 78 29.40 -13.45 -5.24
CA ASN A 78 28.77 -14.52 -6.01
C ASN A 78 29.08 -14.40 -7.51
N ILE A 79 29.09 -13.20 -8.06
CA ILE A 79 29.48 -12.96 -9.46
C ILE A 79 30.95 -13.34 -9.67
N ASP A 80 31.85 -12.93 -8.76
CA ASP A 80 33.27 -13.30 -8.86
C ASP A 80 33.45 -14.82 -8.82
N TYR A 81 32.71 -15.52 -7.96
CA TYR A 81 32.71 -16.98 -7.94
C TYR A 81 32.27 -17.58 -9.28
N MET A 82 31.19 -17.10 -9.87
CA MET A 82 30.69 -17.60 -11.15
C MET A 82 31.69 -17.43 -12.27
N ILE A 83 32.37 -16.29 -12.33
CA ILE A 83 33.32 -15.96 -13.39
C ILE A 83 34.64 -16.70 -13.17
N ASN A 84 35.26 -16.60 -12.01
CA ASN A 84 36.62 -17.02 -11.76
C ASN A 84 36.76 -18.47 -11.29
N PHE A 85 35.72 -19.06 -10.68
CA PHE A 85 35.78 -20.43 -10.15
C PHE A 85 34.93 -21.40 -10.93
N ALA A 86 33.63 -21.09 -11.10
CA ALA A 86 32.73 -21.97 -11.84
C ALA A 86 33.06 -22.00 -13.35
N LYS A 87 33.77 -20.98 -13.84
CA LYS A 87 34.18 -20.84 -15.26
C LYS A 87 33.02 -21.14 -16.22
N GLY A 88 31.82 -20.70 -15.90
CA GLY A 88 30.63 -20.91 -16.70
C GLY A 88 29.98 -22.31 -16.59
N LYS A 89 30.48 -23.21 -15.74
CA LYS A 89 29.85 -24.53 -15.54
C LYS A 89 28.57 -24.37 -14.66
N LEU A 90 27.41 -24.51 -15.30
CA LEU A 90 26.11 -24.36 -14.67
C LEU A 90 25.92 -25.19 -13.38
N THR A 91 26.41 -26.42 -13.37
CA THR A 91 26.33 -27.32 -12.20
C THR A 91 27.08 -26.80 -10.99
N SER A 92 28.15 -26.01 -11.21
CA SER A 92 28.95 -25.40 -10.13
C SER A 92 28.48 -24.01 -9.75
N MET A 93 27.50 -23.43 -10.47
CA MET A 93 27.02 -22.08 -10.27
C MET A 93 25.72 -22.05 -9.41
N ALA A 94 25.08 -23.19 -9.17
CA ALA A 94 23.76 -23.25 -8.48
C ALA A 94 23.75 -22.51 -7.14
N SER A 95 24.77 -22.73 -6.30
CA SER A 95 24.88 -22.05 -5.01
C SER A 95 25.08 -20.53 -5.17
N ALA A 96 25.87 -20.11 -6.14
CA ALA A 96 26.11 -18.69 -6.38
C ALA A 96 24.85 -17.98 -6.91
N PHE A 97 24.06 -18.64 -7.76
CA PHE A 97 22.76 -18.11 -8.19
C PHE A 97 21.80 -17.98 -6.99
N ALA A 98 21.74 -19.00 -6.13
CA ALA A 98 20.87 -18.96 -4.96
C ALA A 98 21.24 -17.82 -3.99
N HIS A 99 22.51 -17.67 -3.66
CA HIS A 99 22.97 -16.63 -2.73
C HIS A 99 22.94 -15.23 -3.35
N GLY A 100 23.33 -15.08 -4.62
CA GLY A 100 23.22 -13.81 -5.34
C GLY A 100 21.78 -13.38 -5.54
N GLY A 101 20.89 -14.33 -5.90
CA GLY A 101 19.47 -14.11 -6.01
C GLY A 101 18.82 -13.71 -4.67
N PHE A 102 19.25 -14.33 -3.58
CA PHE A 102 18.80 -13.94 -2.24
C PHE A 102 19.20 -12.49 -1.88
N ALA A 103 20.44 -12.10 -2.19
CA ALA A 103 20.90 -10.74 -1.96
C ALA A 103 20.09 -9.71 -2.80
N LEU A 104 19.80 -10.03 -4.06
CA LEU A 104 18.91 -9.21 -4.91
C LEU A 104 17.49 -9.13 -4.35
N MET A 105 16.95 -10.23 -3.86
CA MET A 105 15.64 -10.28 -3.23
C MET A 105 15.56 -9.36 -2.00
N LEU A 106 16.61 -9.33 -1.17
CA LEU A 106 16.67 -8.43 -0.01
C LEU A 106 16.63 -6.95 -0.42
N VAL A 107 17.34 -6.58 -1.48
CA VAL A 107 17.27 -5.23 -2.06
C VAL A 107 15.85 -4.93 -2.55
N GLY A 108 15.24 -5.88 -3.28
CA GLY A 108 13.86 -5.74 -3.77
C GLY A 108 12.84 -5.57 -2.64
N ILE A 109 12.93 -6.36 -1.57
CA ILE A 109 12.06 -6.23 -0.39
C ILE A 109 12.24 -4.86 0.28
N MET A 110 13.49 -4.40 0.41
CA MET A 110 13.79 -3.09 0.96
C MET A 110 13.16 -1.97 0.13
N VAL A 111 13.38 -1.97 -1.19
CA VAL A 111 12.84 -0.96 -2.10
C VAL A 111 11.31 -0.96 -2.09
N SER A 112 10.69 -2.14 -2.20
CA SER A 112 9.24 -2.29 -2.15
C SER A 112 8.66 -1.81 -0.81
N GLY A 113 9.29 -2.17 0.30
CA GLY A 113 8.83 -1.79 1.64
C GLY A 113 8.96 -0.29 1.92
N LEU A 114 9.99 0.37 1.39
CA LEU A 114 10.23 1.80 1.57
C LEU A 114 9.41 2.67 0.59
N ASN A 115 9.05 2.14 -0.57
CA ASN A 115 8.25 2.85 -1.58
C ASN A 115 6.74 2.67 -1.37
N LYS A 116 6.32 2.17 -0.23
CA LYS A 116 4.90 2.04 0.10
C LYS A 116 4.27 3.42 0.28
N ARG A 117 3.18 3.67 -0.46
CA ARG A 117 2.35 4.87 -0.34
C ARG A 117 0.94 4.48 0.05
N THR A 118 0.37 5.18 1.01
CA THR A 118 -1.05 5.03 1.35
C THR A 118 -1.87 5.83 0.35
N LEU A 119 -2.85 5.19 -0.26
CA LEU A 119 -3.80 5.83 -1.18
C LEU A 119 -5.00 6.38 -0.43
N SER A 120 -5.42 5.66 0.62
CA SER A 120 -6.57 6.03 1.45
C SER A 120 -6.22 7.14 2.43
N GLU A 121 -7.10 8.12 2.54
CA GLU A 121 -7.05 9.19 3.54
C GLU A 121 -8.39 9.26 4.25
N ASN A 122 -8.37 9.33 5.56
CA ASN A 122 -9.59 9.57 6.33
C ASN A 122 -9.91 11.07 6.33
N ARG A 123 -10.60 11.52 5.28
CA ARG A 123 -11.01 12.92 5.15
C ARG A 123 -12.04 13.34 6.20
N PHE A 124 -12.90 12.42 6.62
CA PHE A 124 -13.89 12.68 7.66
C PHE A 124 -13.24 13.02 9.02
N ALA A 125 -12.08 12.39 9.33
CA ALA A 125 -11.34 12.71 10.55
C ALA A 125 -10.60 14.06 10.47
N GLN A 126 -10.12 14.45 9.28
CA GLN A 126 -9.45 15.74 9.08
C GLN A 126 -10.42 16.93 9.20
N GLU A 127 -11.68 16.72 8.91
CA GLU A 127 -12.73 17.75 9.00
C GLU A 127 -13.42 17.80 10.38
N GLY A 128 -12.93 17.04 11.37
CA GLY A 128 -13.54 16.96 12.70
C GLY A 128 -14.88 16.21 12.73
N LEU A 129 -15.22 15.56 11.62
CA LEU A 129 -16.52 14.89 11.44
C LEU A 129 -16.56 13.49 12.07
N ALA A 130 -15.48 13.00 12.66
CA ALA A 130 -15.39 11.65 13.18
C ALA A 130 -14.41 11.55 14.36
N GLU A 131 -14.72 12.20 15.47
CA GLU A 131 -14.06 11.91 16.73
C GLU A 131 -14.38 10.46 17.14
N GLY A 132 -13.34 9.61 17.16
CA GLY A 132 -13.48 8.18 17.55
C GLY A 132 -13.37 7.18 16.42
N LEU A 133 -13.38 7.56 15.16
CA LEU A 133 -12.92 6.71 14.07
C LEU A 133 -11.40 6.78 13.98
N ASP A 134 -10.78 5.62 13.73
CA ASP A 134 -9.31 5.49 13.65
C ASP A 134 -8.73 6.57 12.73
N VAL A 135 -8.05 7.55 13.33
CA VAL A 135 -7.46 8.75 12.68
C VAL A 135 -6.21 8.30 11.93
N GLY A 136 -6.36 7.32 11.07
CA GLY A 136 -5.26 6.76 10.33
C GLY A 136 -5.43 6.92 8.82
N ASN A 137 -4.67 6.13 8.13
CA ASN A 137 -4.68 6.01 6.68
C ASN A 137 -5.86 5.15 6.17
N ASN A 138 -6.94 5.03 6.95
CA ASN A 138 -8.12 4.23 6.60
C ASN A 138 -9.21 5.14 6.05
N ALA A 139 -9.71 4.83 4.87
CA ALA A 139 -10.87 5.52 4.32
C ALA A 139 -12.16 4.81 4.73
N PHE A 140 -13.18 5.59 5.06
CA PHE A 140 -14.53 5.09 5.26
C PHE A 140 -15.29 5.18 3.94
N LEU A 141 -15.67 4.03 3.37
CA LEU A 141 -16.41 3.97 2.13
C LEU A 141 -17.88 3.71 2.40
N ILE A 142 -18.73 4.57 1.84
CA ILE A 142 -20.18 4.40 1.84
C ILE A 142 -20.54 3.68 0.54
N LYS A 143 -21.51 2.76 0.61
CA LYS A 143 -21.97 2.00 -0.55
C LYS A 143 -22.46 2.94 -1.65
N ASP A 144 -22.02 2.66 -2.88
CA ASP A 144 -22.35 3.40 -4.11
C ASP A 144 -21.93 4.90 -4.13
N LEU A 145 -21.22 5.37 -3.08
CA LEU A 145 -20.68 6.72 -3.06
C LEU A 145 -19.22 6.72 -3.49
N PRO A 146 -18.87 7.29 -4.66
CA PRO A 146 -17.49 7.38 -5.10
C PRO A 146 -16.70 8.38 -4.25
N MET A 147 -15.52 7.99 -3.80
CA MET A 147 -14.60 8.82 -3.04
C MET A 147 -13.29 8.98 -3.80
N PHE A 148 -12.83 10.22 -3.94
CA PHE A 148 -11.56 10.49 -4.61
C PHE A 148 -10.39 10.30 -3.66
N MET A 149 -9.46 9.39 -4.03
CA MET A 149 -8.26 9.04 -3.26
C MET A 149 -7.06 8.98 -4.19
N ASN A 150 -6.14 9.92 -4.06
CA ASN A 150 -4.84 9.90 -4.76
C ASN A 150 -4.94 9.49 -6.26
N ASN A 151 -5.67 10.19 -7.06
CA ASN A 151 -5.89 9.95 -8.50
C ASN A 151 -6.87 8.83 -8.88
N TYR A 152 -7.53 8.18 -7.93
CA TYR A 152 -8.59 7.20 -8.19
C TYR A 152 -9.90 7.65 -7.58
N TRP A 153 -10.99 7.43 -8.31
CA TRP A 153 -12.32 7.37 -7.74
C TRP A 153 -12.53 5.96 -7.23
N VAL A 154 -12.76 5.81 -5.94
CA VAL A 154 -12.91 4.51 -5.28
C VAL A 154 -14.33 4.38 -4.78
N THR A 155 -15.01 3.33 -5.20
CA THR A 155 -16.41 3.08 -4.87
C THR A 155 -16.57 1.70 -4.27
N TYR A 156 -17.19 1.60 -3.10
CA TYR A 156 -17.69 0.34 -2.56
C TYR A 156 -19.02 0.02 -3.24
N LYS A 157 -19.06 -1.05 -4.05
CA LYS A 157 -20.24 -1.41 -4.85
C LYS A 157 -21.16 -2.38 -4.15
N SER A 158 -20.61 -3.45 -3.63
CA SER A 158 -21.40 -4.52 -3.03
C SER A 158 -20.56 -5.37 -2.08
N ASP A 159 -21.24 -6.18 -1.29
CA ASP A 159 -20.63 -7.26 -0.54
C ASP A 159 -21.47 -8.54 -0.63
N THR A 160 -20.82 -9.66 -0.49
CA THR A 160 -21.44 -10.98 -0.54
C THR A 160 -20.91 -11.84 0.58
N LEU A 161 -21.79 -12.46 1.34
CA LEU A 161 -21.46 -13.43 2.39
C LEU A 161 -21.54 -14.84 1.83
N GLU A 162 -20.41 -15.53 1.76
CA GLU A 162 -20.27 -16.91 1.35
C GLU A 162 -19.77 -17.74 2.54
N GLY A 163 -20.67 -18.46 3.20
CA GLY A 163 -20.35 -19.17 4.44
C GLY A 163 -19.91 -18.21 5.55
N LEU A 164 -18.65 -18.32 6.00
CA LEU A 164 -18.06 -17.43 7.00
C LEU A 164 -17.26 -16.27 6.40
N THR A 165 -17.17 -16.18 5.06
CA THR A 165 -16.35 -15.18 4.39
C THR A 165 -17.25 -14.14 3.74
N ARG A 166 -17.06 -12.85 4.13
CA ARG A 166 -17.69 -11.71 3.46
C ARG A 166 -16.69 -11.07 2.52
N LYS A 167 -17.01 -11.02 1.23
CA LYS A 167 -16.23 -10.39 0.17
C LYS A 167 -16.83 -9.02 -0.12
N TYR A 168 -15.97 -8.02 -0.27
CA TYR A 168 -16.36 -6.65 -0.61
C TYR A 168 -15.88 -6.34 -2.02
N GLU A 169 -16.76 -5.78 -2.83
CA GLU A 169 -16.43 -5.33 -4.17
C GLU A 169 -16.07 -3.84 -4.12
N VAL A 170 -14.81 -3.53 -4.41
CA VAL A 170 -14.30 -2.16 -4.40
C VAL A 170 -13.76 -1.82 -5.79
N GLU A 171 -14.42 -0.89 -6.43
CA GLU A 171 -14.11 -0.40 -7.77
C GLU A 171 -13.15 0.78 -7.71
N PHE A 172 -12.17 0.79 -8.60
CA PHE A 172 -11.20 1.87 -8.79
C PHE A 172 -11.28 2.39 -10.22
N VAL A 173 -11.49 3.68 -10.37
CA VAL A 173 -11.53 4.36 -11.66
C VAL A 173 -10.58 5.54 -11.64
N LYS A 174 -9.67 5.59 -12.59
CA LYS A 174 -8.81 6.74 -12.84
C LYS A 174 -9.25 7.44 -14.10
N VAL A 175 -9.48 8.73 -14.00
CA VAL A 175 -9.90 9.54 -15.14
C VAL A 175 -8.82 10.56 -15.51
N SER A 176 -8.77 10.92 -16.79
CA SER A 176 -7.94 12.03 -17.29
C SER A 176 -8.56 13.37 -16.93
N GLU A 177 -7.84 14.47 -17.17
CA GLU A 177 -8.38 15.84 -17.08
C GLU A 177 -9.53 16.09 -18.06
N THR A 178 -9.58 15.33 -19.15
CA THR A 178 -10.64 15.37 -20.17
C THR A 178 -11.86 14.52 -19.81
N GLY A 179 -11.82 13.75 -18.72
CA GLY A 179 -12.91 12.88 -18.28
C GLY A 179 -12.84 11.45 -18.83
N ASP A 180 -11.84 11.12 -19.66
CA ASP A 180 -11.70 9.78 -20.22
C ASP A 180 -11.18 8.81 -19.16
N THR A 181 -11.68 7.58 -19.15
CA THR A 181 -11.21 6.53 -18.24
C THR A 181 -9.83 6.04 -18.67
N LEU A 182 -8.82 6.36 -17.85
CA LEU A 182 -7.44 5.91 -18.06
C LEU A 182 -7.20 4.50 -17.52
N GLU A 183 -7.86 4.16 -16.42
CA GLU A 183 -7.68 2.90 -15.73
C GLU A 183 -8.95 2.54 -14.97
N HIS A 184 -9.33 1.27 -15.04
CA HIS A 184 -10.49 0.72 -14.34
C HIS A 184 -10.17 -0.69 -13.86
N PHE A 185 -10.37 -0.97 -12.58
CA PHE A 185 -10.27 -2.31 -12.02
C PHE A 185 -11.09 -2.44 -10.74
N THR A 186 -11.37 -3.69 -10.37
CA THR A 186 -12.08 -4.02 -9.14
C THR A 186 -11.20 -4.90 -8.27
N THR A 187 -11.23 -4.68 -6.97
CA THR A 187 -10.61 -5.53 -5.96
C THR A 187 -11.67 -6.16 -5.08
N TYR A 188 -11.37 -7.35 -4.55
CA TYR A 188 -12.28 -8.13 -3.72
C TYR A 188 -11.63 -8.50 -2.37
N PRO A 189 -11.30 -7.50 -1.51
CA PRO A 189 -10.85 -7.80 -0.17
C PRO A 189 -11.95 -8.51 0.60
N ASN A 190 -11.56 -9.40 1.51
CA ASN A 190 -12.55 -10.15 2.27
C ASN A 190 -12.17 -10.29 3.74
N ILE A 191 -13.18 -10.57 4.55
CA ILE A 191 -13.03 -10.88 5.96
C ILE A 191 -13.59 -12.25 6.23
N LEU A 192 -12.94 -12.98 7.12
CA LEU A 192 -13.41 -14.23 7.66
C LEU A 192 -13.95 -13.99 9.06
N TYR A 193 -15.18 -14.40 9.31
CA TYR A 193 -15.79 -14.40 10.62
C TYR A 193 -15.44 -15.67 11.41
N ASP A 194 -15.67 -15.61 12.71
CA ASP A 194 -15.73 -16.79 13.56
C ASP A 194 -16.99 -17.64 13.22
N ARG A 195 -17.11 -18.81 13.84
CA ARG A 195 -18.23 -19.72 13.56
C ARG A 195 -19.60 -19.16 13.92
N GLU A 196 -19.63 -18.19 14.81
CA GLU A 196 -20.86 -17.55 15.32
C GLU A 196 -21.18 -16.26 14.54
N LEU A 197 -20.39 -15.89 13.55
CA LEU A 197 -20.47 -14.64 12.76
C LEU A 197 -20.45 -13.36 13.64
N THR A 198 -19.88 -13.47 14.84
CA THR A 198 -19.87 -12.36 15.81
C THR A 198 -18.60 -11.53 15.76
N LYS A 199 -17.47 -12.15 15.37
CA LYS A 199 -16.17 -11.48 15.37
C LYS A 199 -15.41 -11.74 14.07
N VAL A 200 -14.65 -10.76 13.65
CA VAL A 200 -13.71 -10.91 12.54
C VAL A 200 -12.52 -11.72 13.03
N ALA A 201 -12.33 -12.92 12.48
CA ALA A 201 -11.19 -13.77 12.76
C ALA A 201 -9.95 -13.31 11.99
N THR A 202 -10.12 -12.89 10.72
CA THR A 202 -9.04 -12.36 9.90
C THR A 202 -9.58 -11.49 8.76
N ALA A 203 -8.76 -10.53 8.34
CA ALA A 203 -9.00 -9.73 7.14
C ALA A 203 -7.98 -10.13 6.08
N ASN A 204 -8.48 -10.55 4.92
CA ASN A 204 -7.67 -10.96 3.80
C ASN A 204 -7.66 -9.85 2.75
N PRO A 205 -6.48 -9.36 2.40
CA PRO A 205 -6.36 -8.34 1.37
C PRO A 205 -6.61 -8.92 -0.03
N ASN A 206 -6.93 -8.02 -0.95
CA ASN A 206 -6.86 -8.30 -2.37
C ASN A 206 -5.92 -7.31 -3.05
N THR A 207 -5.23 -7.75 -4.10
CA THR A 207 -4.17 -6.96 -4.73
C THR A 207 -4.34 -6.95 -6.24
N LYS A 208 -4.43 -5.76 -6.82
CA LYS A 208 -4.23 -5.56 -8.26
C LYS A 208 -2.75 -5.41 -8.52
N ARG A 209 -2.18 -6.34 -9.30
CA ARG A 209 -0.75 -6.39 -9.62
C ARG A 209 -0.46 -5.73 -10.96
N TYR A 210 0.57 -4.91 -10.98
CA TYR A 210 1.18 -4.33 -12.17
C TYR A 210 2.65 -4.73 -12.23
N LEU A 211 3.32 -4.40 -13.33
CA LEU A 211 4.74 -4.67 -13.47
C LEU A 211 5.61 -3.78 -12.57
N ASP A 212 5.16 -2.55 -12.34
CA ASP A 212 5.90 -1.49 -11.64
C ASP A 212 5.36 -1.20 -10.23
N ARG A 213 4.15 -1.66 -9.90
CA ARG A 213 3.48 -1.42 -8.62
C ARG A 213 2.39 -2.44 -8.33
N ASP A 214 1.97 -2.48 -7.08
CA ASP A 214 0.78 -3.21 -6.65
C ASP A 214 -0.18 -2.24 -5.94
N VAL A 215 -1.48 -2.36 -6.22
CA VAL A 215 -2.53 -1.68 -5.45
C VAL A 215 -3.15 -2.70 -4.50
N PHE A 216 -2.92 -2.47 -3.22
CA PHE A 216 -3.29 -3.37 -2.16
C PHE A 216 -4.51 -2.81 -1.41
N THR A 217 -5.58 -3.59 -1.32
CA THR A 217 -6.82 -3.22 -0.66
C THR A 217 -7.13 -4.22 0.44
N PHE A 218 -7.44 -3.75 1.65
CA PHE A 218 -7.87 -4.60 2.75
C PHE A 218 -8.92 -3.89 3.60
N ILE A 219 -9.72 -4.64 4.32
CA ILE A 219 -10.73 -4.13 5.24
C ILE A 219 -10.07 -4.01 6.63
N SER A 220 -9.93 -2.79 7.12
CA SER A 220 -9.33 -2.50 8.42
C SER A 220 -10.34 -2.50 9.57
N GLY A 221 -11.62 -2.27 9.26
CA GLY A 221 -12.71 -2.24 10.21
C GLY A 221 -14.04 -2.47 9.52
N LEU A 222 -15.03 -2.82 10.28
CA LEU A 222 -16.41 -2.96 9.81
C LEU A 222 -17.21 -1.72 10.21
N PRO A 223 -18.26 -1.39 9.43
CA PRO A 223 -19.20 -0.39 9.87
C PRO A 223 -19.82 -0.83 11.21
N PRO A 224 -20.15 0.11 12.11
CA PRO A 224 -20.83 -0.21 13.35
C PRO A 224 -22.12 -0.99 13.05
N GLU A 225 -22.32 -2.08 13.77
CA GLU A 225 -23.56 -2.86 13.67
C GLU A 225 -24.76 -2.03 14.10
N GLN A 226 -25.97 -2.51 13.78
CA GLN A 226 -27.23 -1.80 14.11
C GLN A 226 -27.38 -1.47 15.61
N GLN A 227 -26.67 -2.16 16.50
CA GLN A 227 -26.62 -1.83 17.93
C GLN A 227 -25.96 -0.47 18.25
N ASP A 228 -25.17 0.07 17.33
CA ASP A 228 -24.50 1.36 17.49
C ASP A 228 -25.27 2.56 16.93
N ARG A 229 -26.55 2.40 16.55
CA ARG A 229 -27.38 3.53 16.10
C ARG A 229 -27.37 4.69 17.12
N ALA A 230 -27.40 4.38 18.41
CA ALA A 230 -27.31 5.39 19.46
C ALA A 230 -25.95 6.14 19.47
N ASN A 231 -24.87 5.48 19.04
CA ASN A 231 -23.57 6.12 18.87
C ASN A 231 -23.51 6.93 17.57
N LEU A 232 -24.14 6.46 16.51
CA LEU A 232 -24.29 7.22 15.26
C LEU A 232 -25.12 8.49 15.46
N GLU A 233 -26.22 8.43 16.23
CA GLU A 233 -27.02 9.61 16.61
C GLU A 233 -26.22 10.59 17.48
N LYS A 234 -25.36 10.09 18.39
CA LYS A 234 -24.44 10.93 19.15
C LYS A 234 -23.37 11.59 18.28
N ILE A 235 -22.81 10.84 17.32
CA ILE A 235 -21.85 11.37 16.35
C ILE A 235 -22.54 12.44 15.52
N ASP A 236 -23.71 12.15 14.97
CA ASP A 236 -24.51 13.09 14.17
C ASP A 236 -24.85 14.36 14.96
N SER A 237 -25.25 14.22 16.21
CA SER A 237 -25.54 15.38 17.10
C SER A 237 -24.29 16.18 17.47
N SER A 238 -23.10 15.60 17.36
CA SER A 238 -21.82 16.27 17.60
C SER A 238 -21.27 16.99 16.38
N LEU A 239 -21.80 16.70 15.17
CA LEU A 239 -21.38 17.33 13.93
C LEU A 239 -21.80 18.80 13.91
N GLN A 240 -20.85 19.68 13.62
CA GLN A 240 -21.16 21.09 13.38
C GLN A 240 -21.52 21.27 11.89
N TYR A 241 -22.80 21.19 11.59
CA TYR A 241 -23.29 21.46 10.25
C TYR A 241 -23.09 22.94 9.89
N LYS A 242 -22.42 23.20 8.76
CA LYS A 242 -22.26 24.53 8.21
C LYS A 242 -23.33 24.76 7.16
N LEU A 243 -24.24 25.67 7.42
CA LEU A 243 -25.29 26.02 6.48
C LEU A 243 -24.69 26.85 5.34
N HIS A 244 -24.95 26.42 4.11
CA HIS A 244 -24.61 27.17 2.90
C HIS A 244 -25.89 27.48 2.14
N PHE A 245 -26.17 28.77 1.94
CA PHE A 245 -27.29 29.23 1.11
C PHE A 245 -26.77 29.38 -0.32
N LEU A 246 -27.30 28.57 -1.24
CA LEU A 246 -26.91 28.57 -2.64
C LEU A 246 -28.11 28.95 -3.49
N ALA A 247 -27.94 29.93 -4.36
CA ALA A 247 -28.86 30.19 -5.46
C ALA A 247 -28.45 29.33 -6.68
N PRO A 248 -29.39 28.99 -7.56
CA PRO A 248 -29.04 28.31 -8.82
C PRO A 248 -27.91 29.05 -9.57
N GLY A 249 -26.90 28.32 -10.00
CA GLY A 249 -25.69 28.84 -10.63
C GLY A 249 -24.61 29.31 -9.65
N ALA A 250 -24.86 29.31 -8.33
CA ALA A 250 -23.88 29.69 -7.33
C ALA A 250 -23.00 28.50 -6.92
N THR A 251 -21.71 28.79 -6.65
CA THR A 251 -20.73 27.78 -6.22
C THR A 251 -20.27 28.09 -4.80
N THR A 252 -20.18 27.08 -3.96
CA THR A 252 -19.56 27.15 -2.63
C THR A 252 -18.45 26.11 -2.49
N LYS A 253 -17.56 26.32 -1.51
CA LYS A 253 -16.55 25.32 -1.14
C LYS A 253 -16.97 24.60 0.13
N ALA A 254 -17.02 23.28 0.09
CA ALA A 254 -17.18 22.40 1.23
C ALA A 254 -15.93 21.51 1.35
N GLY A 255 -15.03 21.87 2.26
CA GLY A 255 -13.71 21.26 2.35
C GLY A 255 -12.90 21.45 1.08
N SER A 256 -12.46 20.35 0.47
CA SER A 256 -11.74 20.36 -0.82
C SER A 256 -12.67 20.32 -2.06
N TYR A 257 -13.99 20.24 -1.85
CA TYR A 257 -14.97 20.17 -2.94
C TYR A 257 -15.51 21.55 -3.28
N SER A 258 -15.73 21.80 -4.58
CA SER A 258 -16.56 22.90 -5.08
C SER A 258 -17.91 22.32 -5.44
N ILE A 259 -18.97 22.82 -4.77
CA ILE A 259 -20.34 22.41 -5.00
C ILE A 259 -21.04 23.55 -5.73
N THR A 260 -21.56 23.29 -6.93
CA THR A 260 -22.35 24.24 -7.69
C THR A 260 -23.79 23.73 -7.74
N LEU A 261 -24.74 24.56 -7.38
CA LEU A 261 -26.14 24.26 -7.52
C LEU A 261 -26.60 24.69 -8.94
N ASP A 262 -26.72 23.74 -9.86
CA ASP A 262 -27.08 24.06 -11.26
C ASP A 262 -28.56 24.41 -11.38
N SER A 263 -29.44 23.61 -10.81
CA SER A 263 -30.89 23.85 -10.89
C SER A 263 -31.60 23.26 -9.66
N ILE A 264 -32.80 23.77 -9.41
CA ILE A 264 -33.75 23.25 -8.43
C ILE A 264 -34.98 22.78 -9.18
N MET A 265 -35.33 21.51 -9.00
CA MET A 265 -36.55 20.94 -9.59
C MET A 265 -37.54 20.57 -8.46
N LEU A 266 -38.81 20.95 -8.69
CA LEU A 266 -39.92 20.62 -7.79
C LEU A 266 -40.59 19.32 -8.25
N GLY A 267 -40.95 18.45 -7.30
CA GLY A 267 -41.80 17.29 -7.58
C GLY A 267 -41.11 16.15 -8.32
N THR A 268 -39.78 16.03 -8.26
CA THR A 268 -39.07 14.88 -8.81
C THR A 268 -39.34 13.60 -8.02
N LYS A 269 -39.77 12.55 -8.71
CA LYS A 269 -39.91 11.22 -8.08
C LYS A 269 -38.55 10.55 -7.95
N HIS A 270 -38.14 10.27 -6.72
CA HIS A 270 -37.00 9.41 -6.45
C HIS A 270 -37.46 7.97 -6.29
N LYS A 271 -36.70 6.98 -6.80
CA LYS A 271 -37.08 5.56 -6.78
C LYS A 271 -37.27 4.97 -5.38
N GLU A 272 -36.67 5.59 -4.39
CA GLU A 272 -36.62 5.09 -3.01
C GLU A 272 -37.40 5.97 -2.01
N TYR A 273 -38.09 7.01 -2.50
CA TYR A 273 -38.86 7.92 -1.67
C TYR A 273 -40.23 8.16 -2.28
N ASP A 274 -41.28 7.82 -1.53
CA ASP A 274 -42.65 8.09 -1.86
C ASP A 274 -43.14 9.26 -0.97
N PRO A 275 -43.28 10.48 -1.53
CA PRO A 275 -43.58 11.67 -0.71
C PRO A 275 -44.99 11.59 -0.12
N GLU A 276 -45.13 11.97 1.14
CA GLU A 276 -46.42 12.17 1.82
C GLU A 276 -47.09 13.46 1.32
N GLU A 277 -48.38 13.62 1.62
CA GLU A 277 -49.24 14.66 1.04
C GLU A 277 -48.78 16.11 1.32
N ASP A 278 -47.98 16.31 2.39
CA ASP A 278 -47.43 17.62 2.81
C ASP A 278 -45.91 17.77 2.54
N ASP A 279 -45.29 16.83 1.88
CA ASP A 279 -43.83 16.86 1.64
C ASP A 279 -43.45 17.76 0.47
N LEU A 280 -42.50 18.67 0.71
CA LEU A 280 -41.85 19.45 -0.32
C LEU A 280 -40.63 18.69 -0.85
N VAL A 281 -40.79 18.04 -1.98
CA VAL A 281 -39.67 17.31 -2.63
C VAL A 281 -38.90 18.24 -3.56
N LEU A 282 -37.63 18.44 -3.23
CA LEU A 282 -36.68 19.22 -4.01
C LEU A 282 -35.52 18.32 -4.44
N SER A 283 -35.12 18.41 -5.69
CA SER A 283 -33.85 17.85 -6.15
C SER A 283 -32.94 18.95 -6.67
N GLY A 284 -31.68 18.88 -6.30
CA GLY A 284 -30.61 19.74 -6.82
C GLY A 284 -29.68 18.91 -7.73
N THR A 285 -29.31 19.48 -8.85
CA THR A 285 -28.26 18.93 -9.74
C THR A 285 -27.10 19.90 -9.83
#